data_eaee21cd13ff8aa47003956e8c338c4b
#
_entry.id   eaee21cd13ff8aa47003956e8c338c4b
#
_cell.length_a   1.000
_cell.length_b   1.000
_cell.length_c   1.000
_cell.angle_alpha   90.00
_cell.angle_beta   90.00
_cell.angle_gamma   90.00
#
_symmetry.space_group_name_H-M   'P 1'
#
loop_
_entity.id
_entity.type
_entity.pdbx_description
1 polymer ?
#
loop_
_entity_poly.entity_id
_entity_poly.type
_entity_poly.pdbx_seq_one_letter_code
_entity_poly.pdbx_strand_id
1 'polypeptide(L)'
;MTSTVVELNLYEQLMASATKIGKIAEAEALEADKNATVSENVINAIREEQIHRLLLPKEYGFPQIDFWTYADLIKKVSYHNLSAGWLACFYSLHNAWVSYLPKDFRDEVIASDGFVADVFSVAIDRKWYT
;
A
#
# COMPACT_ATOMS: atom_id res chain seq x y z
N MET A 1 28.21 9.62 -3.28
CA MET A 1 28.38 8.25 -3.81
C MET A 1 27.61 7.20 -3.02
N THR A 2 27.59 7.24 -1.69
CA THR A 2 26.83 6.29 -0.85
C THR A 2 25.30 6.41 -1.01
N SER A 3 24.76 7.60 -1.22
CA SER A 3 23.31 7.82 -1.39
C SER A 3 22.75 7.10 -2.61
N THR A 4 23.38 7.27 -3.77
CA THR A 4 22.91 6.69 -5.05
C THR A 4 22.93 5.15 -5.04
N VAL A 5 23.92 4.54 -4.41
CA VAL A 5 24.01 3.06 -4.31
C VAL A 5 22.94 2.52 -3.35
N VAL A 6 22.65 3.22 -2.25
CA VAL A 6 21.58 2.86 -1.30
C VAL A 6 20.21 3.01 -1.96
N GLU A 7 19.99 4.06 -2.75
CA GLU A 7 18.75 4.30 -3.49
C GLU A 7 18.50 3.24 -4.57
N LEU A 8 19.53 2.87 -5.33
CA LEU A 8 19.44 1.78 -6.32
C LEU A 8 19.11 0.44 -5.65
N ASN A 9 19.74 0.14 -4.52
CA ASN A 9 19.47 -1.09 -3.77
C ASN A 9 18.03 -1.12 -3.25
N LEU A 10 17.52 -0.01 -2.74
CA LEU A 10 16.12 0.09 -2.30
C LEU A 10 15.15 -0.12 -3.47
N TYR A 11 15.39 0.52 -4.61
CA TYR A 11 14.57 0.35 -5.81
C TYR A 11 14.50 -1.12 -6.24
N GLU A 12 15.65 -1.81 -6.33
CA GLU A 12 15.70 -3.21 -6.71
C GLU A 12 14.94 -4.11 -5.72
N GLN A 13 15.07 -3.86 -4.42
CA GLN A 13 14.33 -4.56 -3.38
C GLN A 13 12.82 -4.36 -3.55
N LEU A 14 12.38 -3.12 -3.77
CA LEU A 14 10.96 -2.82 -3.98
C LEU A 14 10.39 -3.49 -5.23
N MET A 15 11.17 -3.55 -6.32
CA MET A 15 10.75 -4.26 -7.53
C MET A 15 10.69 -5.79 -7.31
N ALA A 16 11.57 -6.34 -6.50
CA ALA A 16 11.51 -7.75 -6.09
C ALA A 16 10.26 -8.04 -5.24
N SER A 17 9.96 -7.17 -4.26
CA SER A 17 8.75 -7.26 -3.43
C SER A 17 7.48 -7.17 -4.29
N ALA A 18 7.44 -6.22 -5.22
CA ALA A 18 6.32 -6.07 -6.16
C ALA A 18 6.13 -7.33 -7.02
N THR A 19 7.21 -7.92 -7.49
CA THR A 19 7.17 -9.17 -8.27
C THR A 19 6.67 -10.34 -7.42
N LYS A 20 7.12 -10.45 -6.17
CA LYS A 20 6.66 -11.48 -5.22
C LYS A 20 5.14 -11.40 -5.03
N ILE A 21 4.63 -10.22 -4.69
CA ILE A 21 3.19 -9.98 -4.49
C ILE A 21 2.41 -10.30 -5.77
N GLY A 22 2.88 -9.77 -6.89
CA GLY A 22 2.23 -9.99 -8.18
C GLY A 22 2.12 -11.45 -8.56
N LYS A 23 3.18 -12.23 -8.36
CA LYS A 23 3.18 -13.67 -8.67
C LYS A 23 2.26 -14.48 -7.76
N ILE A 24 2.14 -14.12 -6.48
CA ILE A 24 1.16 -14.75 -5.57
C ILE A 24 -0.25 -14.49 -6.11
N ALA A 25 -0.54 -13.23 -6.42
CA ALA A 25 -1.85 -12.84 -6.93
C ALA A 25 -2.18 -13.47 -8.29
N GLU A 26 -1.22 -13.61 -9.18
CA GLU A 26 -1.37 -14.29 -10.48
C GLU A 26 -1.70 -15.77 -10.29
N ALA A 27 -0.98 -16.46 -9.40
CA ALA A 27 -1.20 -17.88 -9.13
C ALA A 27 -2.57 -18.17 -8.51
N GLU A 28 -3.12 -17.24 -7.73
CA GLU A 28 -4.39 -17.37 -7.01
C GLU A 28 -5.56 -16.66 -7.72
N ALA A 29 -5.34 -16.07 -8.90
CA ALA A 29 -6.31 -15.23 -9.59
C ALA A 29 -7.66 -15.92 -9.84
N LEU A 30 -7.65 -17.19 -10.25
CA LEU A 30 -8.87 -17.93 -10.54
C LEU A 30 -9.73 -18.19 -9.29
N GLU A 31 -9.09 -18.47 -8.17
CA GLU A 31 -9.77 -18.66 -6.89
C GLU A 31 -10.30 -17.33 -6.32
N ALA A 32 -9.50 -16.27 -6.46
CA ALA A 32 -9.89 -14.93 -6.09
C ALA A 32 -11.12 -14.46 -6.88
N ASP A 33 -11.19 -14.76 -8.18
CA ASP A 33 -12.33 -14.44 -9.04
C ASP A 33 -13.59 -15.19 -8.60
N LYS A 34 -13.49 -16.50 -8.32
CA LYS A 34 -14.61 -17.28 -7.81
C LYS A 34 -15.16 -16.78 -6.47
N ASN A 35 -14.28 -16.33 -5.60
CA ASN A 35 -14.63 -15.86 -4.27
C ASN A 35 -14.97 -14.37 -4.24
N ALA A 36 -14.85 -13.66 -5.37
CA ALA A 36 -15.02 -12.21 -5.50
C ALA A 36 -14.21 -11.41 -4.47
N THR A 37 -13.01 -11.89 -4.15
CA THR A 37 -12.08 -11.24 -3.20
C THR A 37 -10.64 -11.62 -3.50
N VAL A 38 -9.72 -10.69 -3.24
CA VAL A 38 -8.30 -11.00 -3.29
C VAL A 38 -7.92 -11.90 -2.11
N SER A 39 -7.04 -12.86 -2.32
CA SER A 39 -6.68 -13.84 -1.30
C SER A 39 -5.97 -13.22 -0.09
N GLU A 40 -6.08 -13.87 1.05
CA GLU A 40 -5.35 -13.48 2.27
C GLU A 40 -3.83 -13.53 2.08
N ASN A 41 -3.32 -14.44 1.24
CA ASN A 41 -1.89 -14.53 0.95
C ASN A 41 -1.36 -13.25 0.29
N VAL A 42 -2.12 -12.65 -0.62
CA VAL A 42 -1.77 -11.36 -1.24
C VAL A 42 -1.78 -10.25 -0.20
N ILE A 43 -2.80 -10.19 0.66
CA ILE A 43 -2.90 -9.18 1.73
C ILE A 43 -1.74 -9.31 2.71
N ASN A 44 -1.41 -10.54 3.11
CA ASN A 44 -0.28 -10.81 3.99
C ASN A 44 1.05 -10.43 3.33
N ALA A 45 1.23 -10.72 2.04
CA ALA A 45 2.43 -10.33 1.31
C ALA A 45 2.58 -8.80 1.22
N ILE A 46 1.50 -8.05 0.98
CA ILE A 46 1.52 -6.57 1.02
C ILE A 46 1.97 -6.07 2.39
N ARG A 47 1.51 -6.70 3.48
CA ARG A 47 1.89 -6.35 4.85
C ARG A 47 3.33 -6.72 5.16
N GLU A 48 3.76 -7.95 4.85
CA GLU A 48 5.13 -8.42 5.08
C GLU A 48 6.17 -7.58 4.35
N GLU A 49 5.88 -7.21 3.10
CA GLU A 49 6.74 -6.35 2.29
C GLU A 49 6.58 -4.85 2.63
N GLN A 50 5.76 -4.52 3.62
CA GLN A 50 5.54 -3.15 4.14
C GLN A 50 5.08 -2.15 3.06
N ILE A 51 4.42 -2.60 2.00
CA ILE A 51 4.01 -1.76 0.86
C ILE A 51 3.10 -0.63 1.32
N HIS A 52 2.18 -0.90 2.22
CA HIS A 52 1.24 0.08 2.78
C HIS A 52 1.90 1.23 3.55
N ARG A 53 3.19 1.12 3.88
CA ARG A 53 3.94 2.11 4.69
C ARG A 53 5.00 2.88 3.92
N LEU A 54 5.17 2.60 2.63
CA LEU A 54 6.27 3.17 1.84
C LEU A 54 6.19 4.69 1.66
N LEU A 55 5.00 5.26 1.76
CA LEU A 55 4.75 6.70 1.64
C LEU A 55 4.67 7.43 2.99
N LEU A 56 4.79 6.70 4.10
CA LEU A 56 4.79 7.30 5.43
C LEU A 56 6.08 8.10 5.67
N PRO A 57 6.03 9.12 6.56
CA PRO A 57 7.15 10.02 6.78
C PRO A 57 8.40 9.33 7.33
N LYS A 58 9.57 9.79 6.89
CA LYS A 58 10.89 9.34 7.38
C LYS A 58 11.07 9.48 8.88
N GLU A 59 10.44 10.47 9.49
CA GLU A 59 10.50 10.71 10.94
C GLU A 59 9.99 9.52 11.77
N TYR A 60 9.16 8.65 11.15
CA TYR A 60 8.67 7.40 11.76
C TYR A 60 9.49 6.17 11.35
N GLY A 61 10.63 6.36 10.71
CA GLY A 61 11.52 5.27 10.29
C GLY A 61 11.15 4.61 8.97
N PHE A 62 10.22 5.18 8.19
CA PHE A 62 9.80 4.65 6.89
C PHE A 62 10.61 5.23 5.73
N PRO A 63 10.64 4.57 4.56
CA PRO A 63 11.45 5.02 3.43
C PRO A 63 11.00 6.35 2.86
N GLN A 64 9.69 6.65 2.91
CA GLN A 64 9.09 7.81 2.26
C GLN A 64 9.57 7.92 0.81
N ILE A 65 9.29 6.87 0.03
CA ILE A 65 9.76 6.79 -1.36
C ILE A 65 9.15 7.89 -2.22
N ASP A 66 9.86 8.23 -3.29
CA ASP A 66 9.34 9.19 -4.27
C ASP A 66 8.20 8.61 -5.12
N PHE A 67 7.45 9.50 -5.75
CA PHE A 67 6.26 9.12 -6.50
C PHE A 67 6.57 8.23 -7.72
N TRP A 68 7.71 8.41 -8.36
CA TRP A 68 8.07 7.62 -9.56
C TRP A 68 8.43 6.19 -9.18
N THR A 69 9.22 6.01 -8.13
CA THR A 69 9.51 4.69 -7.55
C THR A 69 8.22 3.99 -7.12
N TYR A 70 7.32 4.73 -6.48
CA TYR A 70 6.00 4.21 -6.11
C TYR A 70 5.17 3.79 -7.32
N ALA A 71 5.09 4.62 -8.36
CA ALA A 71 4.35 4.31 -9.58
C ALA A 71 4.91 3.06 -10.29
N ASP A 72 6.22 2.89 -10.34
CA ASP A 72 6.85 1.70 -10.91
C ASP A 72 6.52 0.44 -10.10
N LEU A 73 6.50 0.55 -8.77
CA LEU A 73 6.11 -0.55 -7.89
C LEU A 73 4.67 -1.00 -8.17
N ILE A 74 3.72 -0.07 -8.18
CA ILE A 74 2.31 -0.37 -8.43
C ILE A 74 2.11 -0.94 -9.85
N LYS A 75 2.78 -0.37 -10.85
CA LYS A 75 2.79 -0.90 -12.21
C LYS A 75 3.31 -2.33 -12.27
N LYS A 76 4.36 -2.64 -11.51
CA LYS A 76 4.95 -3.98 -11.45
C LYS A 76 4.01 -5.02 -10.83
N VAL A 77 3.32 -4.68 -9.73
CA VAL A 77 2.29 -5.56 -9.14
C VAL A 77 1.14 -5.74 -10.12
N SER A 78 0.64 -4.64 -10.71
CA SER A 78 -0.50 -4.63 -11.62
C SER A 78 -0.25 -5.42 -12.92
N TYR A 79 1.02 -5.49 -13.36
CA TYR A 79 1.40 -6.29 -14.51
C TYR A 79 1.04 -7.77 -14.33
N HIS A 80 1.17 -8.30 -13.12
CA HIS A 80 0.81 -9.66 -12.78
C HIS A 80 -0.68 -9.80 -12.45
N ASN A 81 -1.22 -8.85 -11.67
CA ASN A 81 -2.63 -8.88 -11.26
C ASN A 81 -3.12 -7.47 -10.91
N LEU A 82 -4.10 -6.99 -11.68
CA LEU A 82 -4.61 -5.63 -11.53
C LEU A 82 -5.30 -5.39 -10.19
N SER A 83 -6.04 -6.37 -9.68
CA SER A 83 -6.73 -6.26 -8.39
C SER A 83 -5.74 -6.14 -7.22
N ALA A 84 -4.65 -6.92 -7.26
CA ALA A 84 -3.57 -6.82 -6.27
C ALA A 84 -2.85 -5.47 -6.38
N GLY A 85 -2.58 -4.98 -7.59
CA GLY A 85 -2.01 -3.66 -7.82
C GLY A 85 -2.90 -2.55 -7.30
N TRP A 86 -4.21 -2.66 -7.50
CA TRP A 86 -5.18 -1.70 -6.97
C TRP A 86 -5.17 -1.68 -5.44
N LEU A 87 -5.15 -2.84 -4.78
CA LEU A 87 -5.09 -2.92 -3.32
C LEU A 87 -3.78 -2.36 -2.76
N ALA A 88 -2.65 -2.70 -3.37
CA ALA A 88 -1.35 -2.14 -2.99
C ALA A 88 -1.35 -0.62 -3.10
N CYS A 89 -1.92 -0.07 -4.18
CA CYS A 89 -2.09 1.36 -4.38
C CYS A 89 -3.02 1.97 -3.34
N PHE A 90 -4.18 1.39 -3.15
CA PHE A 90 -5.21 1.88 -2.22
C PHE A 90 -4.67 1.99 -0.80
N TYR A 91 -4.12 0.91 -0.24
CA TYR A 91 -3.61 0.92 1.12
C TYR A 91 -2.42 1.86 1.32
N SER A 92 -1.53 1.97 0.33
CA SER A 92 -0.39 2.89 0.42
C SER A 92 -0.82 4.35 0.43
N LEU A 93 -1.73 4.73 -0.47
CA LEU A 93 -2.22 6.10 -0.55
C LEU A 93 -3.07 6.48 0.66
N HIS A 94 -3.93 5.58 1.16
CA HIS A 94 -4.73 5.86 2.33
C HIS A 94 -3.87 5.94 3.60
N ASN A 95 -2.86 5.10 3.73
CA ASN A 95 -1.90 5.25 4.82
C ASN A 95 -1.12 6.57 4.74
N ALA A 96 -0.83 7.09 3.54
CA ALA A 96 -0.20 8.39 3.39
C ALA A 96 -1.03 9.54 3.99
N TRP A 97 -2.36 9.44 3.98
CA TRP A 97 -3.26 10.41 4.60
C TRP A 97 -3.04 10.54 6.11
N VAL A 98 -2.57 9.48 6.75
CA VAL A 98 -2.24 9.47 8.18
C VAL A 98 -1.24 10.58 8.51
N SER A 99 -0.36 10.92 7.58
CA SER A 99 0.62 12.00 7.75
C SER A 99 -0.01 13.37 7.99
N TYR A 100 -1.26 13.56 7.59
CA TYR A 100 -2.01 14.82 7.75
C TYR A 100 -2.89 14.87 9.01
N LEU A 101 -2.98 13.76 9.74
CA LEU A 101 -3.73 13.70 10.99
C LEU A 101 -3.01 14.44 12.13
N PRO A 102 -3.74 14.91 13.15
CA PRO A 102 -3.14 15.38 14.39
C PRO A 102 -2.17 14.33 14.97
N LYS A 103 -1.08 14.80 15.59
CA LYS A 103 0.05 13.96 15.99
C LYS A 103 -0.38 12.74 16.80
N ASP A 104 -1.26 12.90 17.78
CA ASP A 104 -1.67 11.81 18.67
C ASP A 104 -2.39 10.68 17.90
N PHE A 105 -3.31 11.03 16.99
CA PHE A 105 -3.98 10.07 16.11
C PHE A 105 -3.01 9.41 15.13
N ARG A 106 -2.12 10.19 14.56
CA ARG A 106 -1.10 9.71 13.63
C ARG A 106 -0.21 8.68 14.30
N ASP A 107 0.28 8.96 15.49
CA ASP A 107 1.14 8.07 16.28
C ASP A 107 0.43 6.75 16.58
N GLU A 108 -0.84 6.80 16.98
CA GLU A 108 -1.67 5.62 17.25
C GLU A 108 -1.87 4.76 16.01
N VAL A 109 -2.26 5.36 14.87
CA VAL A 109 -2.49 4.63 13.63
C VAL A 109 -1.20 4.00 13.11
N ILE A 110 -0.09 4.73 13.14
CA ILE A 110 1.21 4.19 12.70
C ILE A 110 1.66 3.03 13.59
N ALA A 111 1.46 3.13 14.91
CA ALA A 111 1.81 2.08 15.85
C ALA A 111 0.96 0.81 15.69
N SER A 112 -0.28 0.93 15.19
CA SER A 112 -1.19 -0.21 15.02
C SER A 112 -0.82 -1.19 13.91
N ASP A 113 0.07 -0.82 12.99
CA ASP A 113 0.41 -1.58 11.76
C ASP A 113 -0.82 -1.91 10.89
N GLY A 114 -1.86 -1.11 11.00
CA GLY A 114 -3.11 -1.32 10.29
C GLY A 114 -3.08 -0.86 8.83
N PHE A 115 -3.98 -1.42 8.04
CA PHE A 115 -4.38 -0.85 6.77
C PHE A 115 -5.43 0.22 7.01
N VAL A 116 -5.19 1.42 6.46
CA VAL A 116 -6.19 2.49 6.46
C VAL A 116 -7.03 2.38 5.20
N ALA A 117 -8.34 2.37 5.38
CA ALA A 117 -9.30 2.44 4.30
C ALA A 117 -10.29 3.56 4.60
N ASP A 118 -10.57 4.37 3.61
CA ASP A 118 -11.58 5.41 3.70
C ASP A 118 -12.50 5.39 2.47
N VAL A 119 -13.59 6.12 2.55
CA VAL A 119 -14.52 6.32 1.46
C VAL A 119 -14.78 7.80 1.33
N PHE A 120 -14.57 8.35 0.15
CA PHE A 120 -15.07 9.67 -0.16
C PHE A 120 -16.61 9.62 -0.20
N SER A 121 -17.26 10.07 0.86
CA SER A 121 -18.68 10.32 0.84
C SER A 121 -18.95 11.81 0.70
N VAL A 122 -19.93 12.16 -0.11
CA VAL A 122 -20.52 13.50 -0.03
C VAL A 122 -21.07 13.65 1.39
N ALA A 123 -20.73 14.74 2.08
CA ALA A 123 -21.32 15.02 3.39
C ALA A 123 -22.84 15.08 3.22
N ILE A 124 -23.52 13.99 3.56
CA ILE A 124 -24.97 13.95 3.56
C ILE A 124 -25.40 14.68 4.82
N ASP A 125 -26.17 15.75 4.65
CA ASP A 125 -26.73 16.50 5.75
C ASP A 125 -27.50 15.53 6.66
N ARG A 126 -27.13 15.47 7.95
CA ARG A 126 -27.71 14.55 8.95
C ARG A 126 -29.23 14.62 9.06
N LYS A 127 -29.87 15.61 8.46
CA LYS A 127 -31.32 15.74 8.39
C LYS A 127 -32.04 14.59 7.69
N TRP A 128 -31.32 13.75 6.96
CA TRP A 128 -31.90 12.61 6.24
C TRP A 128 -31.94 11.31 7.04
N TYR A 129 -31.45 11.32 8.28
CA TYR A 129 -31.36 10.13 9.15
C TYR A 129 -32.19 10.24 10.45
N THR A 130 -33.10 11.21 10.54
CA THR A 130 -34.02 11.34 11.68
C THR A 130 -35.43 10.90 11.34
#